data_4dee675b55b2527b3403765486f7e167
#
_entry.id   4dee675b55b2527b3403765486f7e167
#
_cell.length_a   1.000
_cell.length_b   1.000
_cell.length_c   1.000
_cell.angle_alpha   90.00
_cell.angle_beta   90.00
_cell.angle_gamma   90.00
#
_symmetry.space_group_name_H-M   'P 1'
#
loop_
_entity.id
_entity.type
_entity.pdbx_description
1 polymer ?
#
loop_
_entity_poly.entity_id
_entity_poly.type
_entity_poly.pdbx_seq_one_letter_code
_entity_poly.pdbx_strand_id
1 'polypeptide(L)'
;MFPKLLYTAALVATFVSASATAQSPAFVFTAIPDQDETRLVERFSRFAKYLEAKLSVPVKYVPVKTYPAAVTAFINNDVQLAWFGGFTGVQARHAVPGSEAIAQGVEDVNFKSYFIAGAETGLKFSKDFPAGIKGRTFLFGSRSSTSGRVMPEYFIRKHFAGKTPDEIFSRVGFSGDHSRTLQLVQSGAYQVGVLDYTVYEVEKKAGRVDESRVSVIWESPTFPDYQFTIRGDVDKQFGPGFKDRVRQAILSLDDPEILSYFARSKFIPASNAQYAPIEEVAAASKID
;
A
#
# COMPACT_ATOMS: atom_id res chain seq x y z
N MET A 1 -23.08 -79.36 47.19
CA MET A 1 -22.96 -79.13 45.75
C MET A 1 -23.57 -77.75 45.48
N PHE A 2 -22.78 -76.71 45.43
CA PHE A 2 -23.23 -75.30 45.23
C PHE A 2 -22.77 -74.84 43.85
N PRO A 3 -23.60 -74.24 43.02
CA PRO A 3 -23.17 -73.67 41.73
C PRO A 3 -22.56 -72.26 41.91
N LYS A 4 -21.41 -72.08 41.31
CA LYS A 4 -20.73 -70.77 41.23
C LYS A 4 -21.43 -69.94 40.17
N LEU A 5 -21.98 -68.75 40.57
CA LEU A 5 -22.45 -67.75 39.67
C LEU A 5 -21.20 -66.88 39.18
N LEU A 6 -21.00 -66.92 37.88
CA LEU A 6 -20.04 -66.04 37.22
C LEU A 6 -20.76 -64.73 36.83
N TYR A 7 -20.33 -63.55 37.41
CA TYR A 7 -20.78 -62.28 36.98
C TYR A 7 -19.81 -61.75 35.88
N THR A 8 -20.32 -61.66 34.70
CA THR A 8 -19.59 -60.96 33.56
C THR A 8 -19.87 -59.49 33.63
N ALA A 9 -18.88 -58.67 34.03
CA ALA A 9 -18.98 -57.24 33.99
C ALA A 9 -18.69 -56.76 32.54
N ALA A 10 -19.71 -56.23 31.87
CA ALA A 10 -19.55 -55.58 30.58
C ALA A 10 -19.04 -54.13 30.77
N LEU A 11 -17.81 -53.90 30.36
CA LEU A 11 -17.19 -52.58 30.35
C LEU A 11 -17.70 -51.77 29.12
N VAL A 12 -18.62 -50.83 29.33
CA VAL A 12 -19.08 -49.91 28.28
C VAL A 12 -18.08 -48.79 28.17
N ALA A 13 -17.20 -48.83 27.14
CA ALA A 13 -16.29 -47.78 26.81
C ALA A 13 -17.04 -46.66 26.03
N THR A 14 -17.35 -45.56 26.69
CA THR A 14 -17.89 -44.35 26.06
C THR A 14 -16.77 -43.63 25.34
N PHE A 15 -16.74 -43.71 24.02
CA PHE A 15 -15.89 -42.88 23.17
C PHE A 15 -16.44 -41.45 23.18
N VAL A 16 -15.81 -40.57 23.95
CA VAL A 16 -15.98 -39.10 23.82
C VAL A 16 -15.21 -38.66 22.58
N SER A 17 -15.90 -38.52 21.46
CA SER A 17 -15.33 -37.88 20.25
C SER A 17 -15.09 -36.42 20.56
N ALA A 18 -13.85 -36.04 20.89
CA ALA A 18 -13.41 -34.68 20.92
C ALA A 18 -13.44 -34.13 19.47
N SER A 19 -14.49 -33.40 19.12
CA SER A 19 -14.50 -32.63 17.88
C SER A 19 -13.36 -31.62 17.97
N ALA A 20 -12.25 -31.89 17.31
CA ALA A 20 -11.22 -30.89 17.07
C ALA A 20 -11.88 -29.76 16.24
N THR A 21 -12.17 -28.64 16.86
CA THR A 21 -12.59 -27.44 16.15
C THR A 21 -11.39 -27.04 15.29
N ALA A 22 -11.45 -27.35 14.00
CA ALA A 22 -10.49 -26.87 13.03
C ALA A 22 -10.51 -25.34 13.12
N GLN A 23 -9.41 -24.76 13.58
CA GLN A 23 -9.27 -23.30 13.67
C GLN A 23 -9.44 -22.72 12.26
N SER A 24 -10.38 -21.81 12.08
CA SER A 24 -10.59 -21.14 10.79
C SER A 24 -9.28 -20.56 10.28
N PRO A 25 -8.98 -20.70 8.98
CA PRO A 25 -7.77 -20.13 8.43
C PRO A 25 -7.74 -18.63 8.69
N ALA A 26 -6.56 -18.07 9.00
CA ALA A 26 -6.41 -16.64 9.17
C ALA A 26 -6.51 -15.94 7.82
N PHE A 27 -7.27 -14.83 7.77
CA PHE A 27 -7.25 -13.91 6.64
C PHE A 27 -6.02 -13.00 6.77
N VAL A 28 -5.09 -13.15 5.85
CA VAL A 28 -3.79 -12.47 5.92
C VAL A 28 -3.77 -11.31 4.93
N PHE A 29 -3.25 -10.17 5.36
CA PHE A 29 -3.04 -9.04 4.46
C PHE A 29 -1.69 -8.37 4.67
N THR A 30 -1.28 -7.60 3.67
CA THR A 30 -0.06 -6.80 3.68
C THR A 30 -0.31 -5.38 3.17
N ALA A 31 0.73 -4.57 3.19
CA ALA A 31 0.76 -3.24 2.58
C ALA A 31 2.14 -2.99 1.96
N ILE A 32 2.20 -2.14 0.93
CA ILE A 32 3.48 -1.60 0.48
C ILE A 32 4.12 -0.78 1.60
N PRO A 33 5.44 -0.87 1.82
CA PRO A 33 6.13 -0.12 2.87
C PRO A 33 6.41 1.32 2.39
N ASP A 34 5.36 2.12 2.34
CA ASP A 34 5.36 3.50 1.83
C ASP A 34 5.92 4.53 2.82
N GLN A 35 6.02 4.15 4.09
CA GLN A 35 6.49 4.98 5.20
C GLN A 35 7.33 4.18 6.19
N ASP A 36 7.69 4.82 7.30
CA ASP A 36 8.38 4.19 8.43
C ASP A 36 7.65 2.92 8.93
N GLU A 37 8.43 1.86 9.16
CA GLU A 37 7.90 0.54 9.52
C GLU A 37 7.07 0.56 10.82
N THR A 38 7.49 1.33 11.82
CA THR A 38 6.79 1.40 13.11
C THR A 38 5.37 1.92 12.92
N ARG A 39 5.21 2.96 12.11
CA ARG A 39 3.89 3.53 11.78
C ARG A 39 3.02 2.58 10.98
N LEU A 40 3.63 1.84 10.05
CA LEU A 40 2.90 0.84 9.27
C LEU A 40 2.39 -0.28 10.15
N VAL A 41 3.22 -0.79 11.07
CA VAL A 41 2.82 -1.83 12.02
C VAL A 41 1.70 -1.32 12.93
N GLU A 42 1.78 -0.11 13.45
CA GLU A 42 0.73 0.49 14.27
C GLU A 42 -0.59 0.62 13.49
N ARG A 43 -0.55 1.26 12.31
CA ARG A 43 -1.70 1.42 11.40
C ARG A 43 -2.39 0.10 11.13
N PHE A 44 -1.64 -0.85 10.62
CA PHE A 44 -2.22 -2.09 10.11
C PHE A 44 -2.55 -3.11 11.21
N SER A 45 -1.93 -3.01 12.39
CA SER A 45 -2.37 -3.80 13.57
C SER A 45 -3.76 -3.36 14.07
N ARG A 46 -4.06 -2.07 14.05
CA ARG A 46 -5.39 -1.54 14.40
C ARG A 46 -6.42 -1.94 13.34
N PHE A 47 -6.07 -1.80 12.08
CA PHE A 47 -6.92 -2.21 10.96
C PHE A 47 -7.18 -3.73 10.96
N ALA A 48 -6.20 -4.57 11.31
CA ALA A 48 -6.39 -6.02 11.47
C ALA A 48 -7.44 -6.34 12.53
N LYS A 49 -7.37 -5.72 13.71
CA LYS A 49 -8.37 -5.89 14.79
C LYS A 49 -9.77 -5.46 14.33
N TYR A 50 -9.87 -4.35 13.61
CA TYR A 50 -11.14 -3.90 13.04
C TYR A 50 -11.72 -4.93 12.07
N LEU A 51 -10.92 -5.41 11.11
CA LEU A 51 -11.36 -6.43 10.16
C LEU A 51 -11.73 -7.74 10.85
N GLU A 52 -10.97 -8.19 11.86
CA GLU A 52 -11.27 -9.39 12.62
C GLU A 52 -12.66 -9.31 13.29
N ALA A 53 -12.97 -8.16 13.90
CA ALA A 53 -14.28 -7.92 14.50
C ALA A 53 -15.43 -7.93 13.47
N LYS A 54 -15.19 -7.40 12.25
CA LYS A 54 -16.21 -7.34 11.17
C LYS A 54 -16.40 -8.65 10.44
N LEU A 55 -15.33 -9.43 10.26
CA LEU A 55 -15.33 -10.64 9.43
C LEU A 55 -15.56 -11.93 10.23
N SER A 56 -15.39 -11.90 11.56
CA SER A 56 -15.49 -13.04 12.45
C SER A 56 -14.54 -14.18 12.06
N VAL A 57 -13.37 -13.87 11.53
CA VAL A 57 -12.25 -14.78 11.28
C VAL A 57 -10.96 -14.13 11.79
N PRO A 58 -9.95 -14.93 12.21
CA PRO A 58 -8.66 -14.35 12.58
C PRO A 58 -8.08 -13.52 11.42
N VAL A 59 -7.61 -12.30 11.71
CA VAL A 59 -7.00 -11.41 10.71
C VAL A 59 -5.57 -11.09 11.10
N LYS A 60 -4.63 -11.21 10.14
CA LYS A 60 -3.22 -10.98 10.39
C LYS A 60 -2.62 -10.01 9.38
N TYR A 61 -1.97 -8.96 9.87
CA TYR A 61 -1.08 -8.13 9.07
C TYR A 61 0.32 -8.74 9.01
N VAL A 62 0.88 -8.83 7.81
CA VAL A 62 2.26 -9.28 7.58
C VAL A 62 3.03 -8.13 6.93
N PRO A 63 3.97 -7.49 7.65
CA PRO A 63 4.81 -6.45 7.08
C PRO A 63 5.81 -7.03 6.08
N VAL A 64 6.14 -6.25 5.06
CA VAL A 64 7.17 -6.57 4.06
C VAL A 64 8.18 -5.44 3.96
N LYS A 65 9.36 -5.71 3.40
CA LYS A 65 10.46 -4.73 3.37
C LYS A 65 10.52 -3.91 2.09
N THR A 66 9.85 -4.34 1.02
CA THR A 66 9.87 -3.63 -0.29
C THR A 66 8.52 -3.73 -1.00
N TYR A 67 8.25 -2.81 -1.90
CA TYR A 67 7.06 -2.83 -2.75
C TYR A 67 6.94 -4.13 -3.57
N PRO A 68 8.01 -4.61 -4.26
CA PRO A 68 7.95 -5.90 -4.94
C PRO A 68 7.65 -7.08 -4.00
N ALA A 69 8.14 -7.05 -2.75
CA ALA A 69 7.85 -8.12 -1.79
C ALA A 69 6.35 -8.19 -1.44
N ALA A 70 5.64 -7.05 -1.40
CA ALA A 70 4.19 -7.06 -1.21
C ALA A 70 3.47 -7.71 -2.40
N VAL A 71 3.89 -7.41 -3.63
CA VAL A 71 3.36 -8.02 -4.85
C VAL A 71 3.64 -9.53 -4.87
N THR A 72 4.87 -9.94 -4.54
CA THR A 72 5.26 -11.36 -4.48
C THR A 72 4.44 -12.13 -3.45
N ALA A 73 4.26 -11.59 -2.24
CA ALA A 73 3.43 -12.22 -1.21
C ALA A 73 1.98 -12.41 -1.68
N PHE A 74 1.43 -11.44 -2.41
CA PHE A 74 0.10 -11.53 -2.99
C PHE A 74 0.02 -12.60 -4.10
N ILE A 75 1.00 -12.67 -4.99
CA ILE A 75 1.09 -13.68 -6.06
C ILE A 75 1.14 -15.08 -5.47
N ASN A 76 1.97 -15.30 -4.47
CA ASN A 76 2.16 -16.61 -3.83
C ASN A 76 0.99 -17.05 -2.95
N ASN A 77 -0.03 -16.20 -2.76
CA ASN A 77 -1.13 -16.42 -1.82
C ASN A 77 -0.68 -16.48 -0.34
N ASP A 78 0.46 -15.88 -0.02
CA ASP A 78 0.88 -15.66 1.37
C ASP A 78 -0.03 -14.64 2.05
N VAL A 79 -0.64 -13.76 1.26
CA VAL A 79 -1.63 -12.75 1.67
C VAL A 79 -2.80 -12.72 0.68
N GLN A 80 -4.01 -12.48 1.17
CA GLN A 80 -5.24 -12.46 0.36
C GLN A 80 -5.74 -11.06 0.04
N LEU A 81 -5.30 -10.06 0.80
CA LEU A 81 -5.61 -8.64 0.62
C LEU A 81 -4.31 -7.84 0.71
N ALA A 82 -4.22 -6.75 -0.04
CA ALA A 82 -3.08 -5.83 0.09
C ALA A 82 -3.51 -4.37 -0.11
N TRP A 83 -2.91 -3.48 0.69
CA TRP A 83 -2.92 -2.05 0.46
C TRP A 83 -1.78 -1.72 -0.51
N PHE A 84 -2.15 -1.45 -1.75
CA PHE A 84 -1.21 -1.18 -2.85
C PHE A 84 -1.30 0.27 -3.31
N GLY A 85 -0.24 0.79 -3.89
CA GLY A 85 -0.31 1.92 -4.80
C GLY A 85 -0.87 1.51 -6.17
N GLY A 86 -1.24 2.47 -7.00
CA GLY A 86 -1.85 2.21 -8.31
C GLY A 86 -1.07 1.20 -9.15
N PHE A 87 0.25 1.41 -9.30
CA PHE A 87 1.10 0.55 -10.12
C PHE A 87 1.30 -0.85 -9.53
N THR A 88 1.64 -0.97 -8.25
CA THR A 88 1.77 -2.29 -7.61
C THR A 88 0.46 -3.07 -7.61
N GLY A 89 -0.68 -2.39 -7.50
CA GLY A 89 -1.98 -3.01 -7.64
C GLY A 89 -2.25 -3.52 -9.06
N VAL A 90 -1.84 -2.76 -10.09
CA VAL A 90 -1.88 -3.23 -11.50
C VAL A 90 -1.04 -4.48 -11.66
N GLN A 91 0.22 -4.48 -11.22
CA GLN A 91 1.12 -5.64 -11.27
C GLN A 91 0.52 -6.87 -10.58
N ALA A 92 -0.03 -6.70 -9.37
CA ALA A 92 -0.66 -7.79 -8.61
C ALA A 92 -1.89 -8.38 -9.32
N ARG A 93 -2.77 -7.52 -9.87
CA ARG A 93 -3.97 -7.96 -10.58
C ARG A 93 -3.68 -8.65 -11.92
N HIS A 94 -2.63 -8.21 -12.64
CA HIS A 94 -2.18 -8.91 -13.85
C HIS A 94 -1.64 -10.30 -13.53
N ALA A 95 -0.86 -10.42 -12.45
CA ALA A 95 -0.24 -11.70 -12.07
C ALA A 95 -1.24 -12.69 -11.46
N VAL A 96 -2.34 -12.22 -10.85
CA VAL A 96 -3.35 -13.06 -10.19
C VAL A 96 -4.73 -12.80 -10.78
N PRO A 97 -5.16 -13.59 -11.79
CA PRO A 97 -6.44 -13.41 -12.46
C PRO A 97 -7.64 -13.42 -11.49
N GLY A 98 -8.63 -12.56 -11.76
CA GLY A 98 -9.82 -12.43 -10.92
C GLY A 98 -9.61 -11.57 -9.67
N SER A 99 -8.40 -11.03 -9.43
CA SER A 99 -8.15 -10.06 -8.36
C SER A 99 -8.78 -8.70 -8.69
N GLU A 100 -9.25 -8.02 -7.66
CA GLU A 100 -10.02 -6.79 -7.80
C GLU A 100 -9.53 -5.71 -6.84
N ALA A 101 -9.44 -4.46 -7.34
CA ALA A 101 -9.43 -3.27 -6.50
C ALA A 101 -10.83 -3.07 -5.92
N ILE A 102 -10.98 -3.17 -4.59
CA ILE A 102 -12.31 -3.20 -3.95
C ILE A 102 -12.66 -1.92 -3.20
N ALA A 103 -11.65 -1.19 -2.75
CA ALA A 103 -11.84 0.05 -2.00
C ALA A 103 -10.62 0.97 -2.13
N GLN A 104 -10.84 2.28 -2.09
CA GLN A 104 -9.82 3.32 -2.10
C GLN A 104 -10.25 4.46 -1.17
N GLY A 105 -9.32 5.28 -0.71
CA GLY A 105 -9.70 6.52 -0.02
C GLY A 105 -10.29 7.54 -0.99
N VAL A 106 -11.11 8.45 -0.50
CA VAL A 106 -11.64 9.56 -1.32
C VAL A 106 -10.49 10.38 -1.92
N GLU A 107 -9.41 10.56 -1.18
CA GLU A 107 -8.22 11.28 -1.57
C GLU A 107 -7.44 10.57 -2.69
N ASP A 108 -7.60 9.24 -2.80
CA ASP A 108 -6.86 8.42 -3.77
C ASP A 108 -7.38 8.54 -5.21
N VAL A 109 -8.60 9.05 -5.39
CA VAL A 109 -9.18 9.28 -6.73
C VAL A 109 -8.42 10.37 -7.50
N ASN A 110 -8.02 11.43 -6.78
CA ASN A 110 -7.33 12.60 -7.32
C ASN A 110 -6.01 12.81 -6.57
N PHE A 111 -5.22 11.76 -6.51
CA PHE A 111 -3.93 11.76 -5.83
C PHE A 111 -2.90 12.59 -6.59
N LYS A 112 -1.84 13.04 -5.91
CA LYS A 112 -0.77 13.82 -6.54
C LYS A 112 0.59 13.54 -5.89
N SER A 113 1.63 13.90 -6.62
CA SER A 113 3.00 13.89 -6.11
C SER A 113 3.43 15.31 -5.78
N TYR A 114 4.15 15.47 -4.67
CA TYR A 114 4.90 16.68 -4.38
C TYR A 114 6.33 16.53 -4.84
N PHE A 115 6.79 17.46 -5.68
CA PHE A 115 8.20 17.66 -5.95
C PHE A 115 8.74 18.60 -4.88
N ILE A 116 9.76 18.16 -4.17
CA ILE A 116 10.40 18.90 -3.08
C ILE A 116 11.83 19.22 -3.42
N ALA A 117 12.34 20.32 -2.90
CA ALA A 117 13.74 20.71 -3.11
C ALA A 117 14.36 21.26 -1.83
N GLY A 118 15.65 20.98 -1.65
CA GLY A 118 16.45 21.58 -0.60
C GLY A 118 16.59 23.10 -0.81
N ALA A 119 16.66 23.83 0.30
CA ALA A 119 16.73 25.29 0.29
C ALA A 119 17.93 25.85 -0.50
N GLU A 120 19.04 25.09 -0.50
CA GLU A 120 20.27 25.44 -1.25
C GLU A 120 20.05 25.48 -2.76
N THR A 121 18.98 24.91 -3.28
CA THR A 121 18.66 24.94 -4.71
C THR A 121 18.16 26.33 -5.18
N GLY A 122 17.60 27.11 -4.26
CA GLY A 122 16.92 28.37 -4.56
C GLY A 122 15.59 28.20 -5.29
N LEU A 123 15.16 26.96 -5.58
CA LEU A 123 13.87 26.69 -6.24
C LEU A 123 12.71 27.07 -5.32
N LYS A 124 11.66 27.65 -5.93
CA LYS A 124 10.46 28.09 -5.24
C LYS A 124 9.23 27.39 -5.84
N PHE A 125 8.14 27.35 -5.10
CA PHE A 125 6.88 26.85 -5.61
C PHE A 125 6.46 27.57 -6.89
N SER A 126 6.06 26.79 -7.88
CA SER A 126 5.49 27.24 -9.15
C SER A 126 4.28 26.39 -9.51
N LYS A 127 3.30 26.97 -10.19
CA LYS A 127 2.21 26.20 -10.82
C LYS A 127 2.68 25.49 -12.09
N ASP A 128 3.70 26.04 -12.75
CA ASP A 128 4.32 25.44 -13.92
C ASP A 128 5.38 24.43 -13.48
N PHE A 129 5.64 23.44 -14.36
CA PHE A 129 6.64 22.41 -14.11
C PHE A 129 8.02 23.06 -13.83
N PRO A 130 8.72 22.65 -12.77
CA PRO A 130 9.94 23.32 -12.31
C PRO A 130 11.16 22.92 -13.15
N ALA A 131 11.31 23.47 -14.37
CA ALA A 131 12.41 23.16 -15.29
C ALA A 131 13.81 23.32 -14.67
N GLY A 132 13.94 24.14 -13.63
CA GLY A 132 15.19 24.34 -12.88
C GLY A 132 15.70 23.12 -12.12
N ILE A 133 14.95 22.00 -12.10
CA ILE A 133 15.44 20.73 -11.54
C ILE A 133 16.48 20.04 -12.43
N LYS A 134 16.60 20.43 -13.71
CA LYS A 134 17.57 19.87 -14.66
C LYS A 134 19.01 20.05 -14.14
N GLY A 135 19.83 19.00 -14.31
CA GLY A 135 21.23 18.97 -13.90
C GLY A 135 21.46 18.77 -12.39
N ARG A 136 20.40 18.74 -11.57
CA ARG A 136 20.50 18.49 -10.13
C ARG A 136 20.53 17.01 -9.80
N THR A 137 20.82 16.68 -8.54
CA THR A 137 20.61 15.31 -8.03
C THR A 137 19.12 15.12 -7.74
N PHE A 138 18.55 13.99 -8.18
CA PHE A 138 17.12 13.70 -8.08
C PHE A 138 16.86 12.37 -7.37
N LEU A 139 15.91 12.36 -6.43
CA LEU A 139 15.54 11.21 -5.63
C LEU A 139 14.09 10.81 -5.87
N PHE A 140 13.90 9.63 -6.44
CA PHE A 140 12.61 8.96 -6.49
C PHE A 140 12.33 8.21 -5.17
N GLY A 141 11.07 7.78 -4.96
CA GLY A 141 10.66 6.88 -3.90
C GLY A 141 11.08 5.42 -4.19
N SER A 142 10.16 4.46 -4.01
CA SER A 142 10.37 3.10 -4.49
C SER A 142 10.30 3.02 -6.02
N ARG A 143 11.05 2.09 -6.63
CA ARG A 143 11.01 1.85 -8.09
C ARG A 143 9.61 1.50 -8.59
N SER A 144 8.79 0.84 -7.77
CA SER A 144 7.41 0.45 -8.09
C SER A 144 6.36 1.38 -7.48
N SER A 145 6.73 2.58 -7.02
CA SER A 145 5.78 3.56 -6.49
C SER A 145 5.11 4.35 -7.62
N THR A 146 3.78 4.48 -7.57
CA THR A 146 3.02 5.33 -8.50
C THR A 146 3.40 6.80 -8.33
N SER A 147 3.18 7.35 -7.14
CA SER A 147 3.43 8.77 -6.81
C SER A 147 4.89 9.10 -6.56
N GLY A 148 5.71 8.10 -6.20
CA GLY A 148 7.15 8.29 -5.98
C GLY A 148 8.03 7.98 -7.19
N ARG A 149 7.48 7.41 -8.28
CA ARG A 149 8.28 7.02 -9.45
C ARG A 149 7.52 7.09 -10.77
N VAL A 150 6.47 6.30 -10.99
CA VAL A 150 5.85 6.11 -12.30
C VAL A 150 5.29 7.42 -12.86
N MET A 151 4.39 8.06 -12.14
CA MET A 151 3.76 9.32 -12.57
C MET A 151 4.75 10.49 -12.60
N PRO A 152 5.61 10.70 -11.58
CA PRO A 152 6.66 11.70 -11.65
C PRO A 152 7.57 11.56 -12.86
N GLU A 153 8.04 10.36 -13.16
CA GLU A 153 8.90 10.16 -14.34
C GLU A 153 8.17 10.48 -15.65
N TYR A 154 6.89 10.10 -15.76
CA TYR A 154 6.07 10.49 -16.91
C TYR A 154 6.03 12.01 -17.09
N PHE A 155 5.78 12.78 -16.01
CA PHE A 155 5.75 14.24 -16.10
C PHE A 155 7.12 14.83 -16.44
N ILE A 156 8.20 14.29 -15.86
CA ILE A 156 9.58 14.67 -16.16
C ILE A 156 9.87 14.46 -17.65
N ARG A 157 9.63 13.24 -18.16
CA ARG A 157 9.86 12.90 -19.58
C ARG A 157 9.04 13.77 -20.52
N LYS A 158 7.75 13.98 -20.20
CA LYS A 158 6.85 14.85 -20.97
C LYS A 158 7.40 16.27 -21.09
N HIS A 159 7.96 16.79 -20.01
CA HIS A 159 8.52 18.15 -19.99
C HIS A 159 9.88 18.24 -20.70
N PHE A 160 10.72 17.22 -20.61
CA PHE A 160 12.05 17.19 -21.21
C PHE A 160 12.11 16.39 -22.51
N ALA A 161 11.07 16.46 -23.32
CA ALA A 161 11.02 15.90 -24.69
C ALA A 161 11.39 14.39 -24.75
N GLY A 162 10.90 13.59 -23.81
CA GLY A 162 11.08 12.15 -23.76
C GLY A 162 12.41 11.67 -23.16
N LYS A 163 13.29 12.56 -22.74
CA LYS A 163 14.57 12.20 -22.10
C LYS A 163 14.35 11.39 -20.83
N THR A 164 15.23 10.43 -20.61
CA THR A 164 15.27 9.63 -19.38
C THR A 164 15.78 10.45 -18.20
N PRO A 165 15.46 10.07 -16.96
CA PRO A 165 16.01 10.74 -15.77
C PRO A 165 17.54 10.84 -15.76
N ASP A 166 18.27 9.81 -16.22
CA ASP A 166 19.73 9.81 -16.27
C ASP A 166 20.31 10.79 -17.30
N GLU A 167 19.53 11.18 -18.32
CA GLU A 167 19.92 12.23 -19.30
C GLU A 167 19.61 13.64 -18.79
N ILE A 168 18.77 13.76 -17.76
CA ILE A 168 18.29 15.05 -17.24
C ILE A 168 19.03 15.45 -15.97
N PHE A 169 19.24 14.50 -15.06
CA PHE A 169 19.79 14.74 -13.73
C PHE A 169 21.25 14.33 -13.63
N SER A 170 22.01 15.02 -12.79
CA SER A 170 23.43 14.70 -12.55
C SER A 170 23.61 13.38 -11.76
N ARG A 171 22.61 12.99 -10.99
CA ARG A 171 22.52 11.72 -10.26
C ARG A 171 21.07 11.39 -9.97
N VAL A 172 20.67 10.15 -10.23
CA VAL A 172 19.36 9.61 -9.89
C VAL A 172 19.49 8.60 -8.76
N GLY A 173 18.60 8.66 -7.78
CA GLY A 173 18.54 7.69 -6.68
C GLY A 173 17.12 7.24 -6.39
N PHE A 174 17.01 6.22 -5.53
CA PHE A 174 15.75 5.67 -5.04
C PHE A 174 15.83 5.51 -3.54
N SER A 175 14.91 6.11 -2.81
CA SER A 175 14.89 6.09 -1.33
C SER A 175 14.27 4.81 -0.77
N GLY A 176 13.35 4.19 -1.52
CA GLY A 176 12.59 3.03 -1.11
C GLY A 176 11.19 3.38 -0.56
N ASP A 177 11.05 4.49 0.15
CA ASP A 177 9.79 4.97 0.73
C ASP A 177 9.71 6.51 0.76
N HIS A 178 8.52 7.05 1.04
CA HIS A 178 8.27 8.49 1.00
C HIS A 178 8.87 9.25 2.18
N SER A 179 8.84 8.69 3.38
CA SER A 179 9.44 9.34 4.57
C SER A 179 10.95 9.47 4.39
N ARG A 180 11.60 8.45 3.83
CA ARG A 180 13.02 8.47 3.51
C ARG A 180 13.38 9.47 2.43
N THR A 181 12.50 9.63 1.41
CA THR A 181 12.69 10.69 0.38
C THR A 181 12.75 12.06 1.04
N LEU A 182 11.77 12.39 1.88
CA LEU A 182 11.73 13.67 2.59
C LEU A 182 13.00 13.90 3.43
N GLN A 183 13.42 12.92 4.22
CA GLN A 183 14.61 13.00 5.06
C GLN A 183 15.88 13.26 4.26
N LEU A 184 16.07 12.56 3.13
CA LEU A 184 17.27 12.66 2.31
C LEU A 184 17.36 14.00 1.57
N VAL A 185 16.23 14.59 1.15
CA VAL A 185 16.22 15.94 0.57
C VAL A 185 16.42 16.98 1.67
N GLN A 186 15.71 16.89 2.78
CA GLN A 186 15.84 17.82 3.91
C GLN A 186 17.27 17.84 4.50
N SER A 187 17.98 16.71 4.49
CA SER A 187 19.38 16.62 4.94
C SER A 187 20.38 17.17 3.92
N GLY A 188 19.96 17.45 2.68
CA GLY A 188 20.86 17.88 1.60
C GLY A 188 21.58 16.75 0.88
N ALA A 189 21.27 15.47 1.17
CA ALA A 189 21.86 14.32 0.48
C ALA A 189 21.44 14.26 -1.00
N TYR A 190 20.26 14.79 -1.31
CA TYR A 190 19.75 15.04 -2.66
C TYR A 190 19.13 16.44 -2.73
N GLN A 191 19.31 17.09 -3.87
CA GLN A 191 18.82 18.46 -4.07
C GLN A 191 17.32 18.52 -4.35
N VAL A 192 16.80 17.53 -5.04
CA VAL A 192 15.38 17.44 -5.42
C VAL A 192 14.89 16.01 -5.16
N GLY A 193 13.64 15.87 -4.78
CA GLY A 193 12.99 14.59 -4.64
C GLY A 193 11.50 14.65 -4.93
N VAL A 194 10.88 13.49 -4.98
CA VAL A 194 9.43 13.38 -5.20
C VAL A 194 8.82 12.36 -4.27
N LEU A 195 7.67 12.70 -3.70
CA LEU A 195 6.96 11.83 -2.77
C LEU A 195 5.44 12.04 -2.82
N ASP A 196 4.74 11.15 -2.17
CA ASP A 196 3.32 11.22 -1.85
C ASP A 196 3.01 12.48 -1.03
N TYR A 197 2.03 13.25 -1.49
CA TYR A 197 1.64 14.48 -0.83
C TYR A 197 1.08 14.25 0.58
N THR A 198 0.35 13.15 0.82
CA THR A 198 -0.25 12.87 2.14
C THR A 198 0.83 12.59 3.19
N VAL A 199 1.91 11.92 2.79
CA VAL A 199 3.06 11.71 3.68
C VAL A 199 3.71 13.04 4.03
N TYR A 200 3.93 13.92 3.05
CA TYR A 200 4.51 15.26 3.31
C TYR A 200 3.63 16.04 4.29
N GLU A 201 2.31 16.08 4.07
CA GLU A 201 1.39 16.82 4.94
C GLU A 201 1.32 16.25 6.36
N VAL A 202 1.34 14.92 6.51
CA VAL A 202 1.41 14.25 7.82
C VAL A 202 2.71 14.58 8.55
N GLU A 203 3.85 14.53 7.84
CA GLU A 203 5.16 14.88 8.40
C GLU A 203 5.23 16.36 8.81
N LYS A 204 4.66 17.24 7.98
CA LYS A 204 4.57 18.67 8.25
C LYS A 204 3.69 18.97 9.48
N LYS A 205 2.50 18.39 9.54
CA LYS A 205 1.59 18.53 10.69
C LYS A 205 2.23 18.04 11.99
N ALA A 206 3.09 17.04 11.91
CA ALA A 206 3.81 16.49 13.05
C ALA A 206 5.11 17.25 13.40
N GLY A 207 5.40 18.37 12.74
CA GLY A 207 6.57 19.20 13.00
C GLY A 207 7.91 18.56 12.56
N ARG A 208 7.88 17.58 11.65
CA ARG A 208 9.09 16.90 11.15
C ARG A 208 9.60 17.42 9.81
N VAL A 209 8.89 18.36 9.21
CA VAL A 209 9.36 19.13 8.04
C VAL A 209 9.97 20.43 8.51
N ASP A 210 11.25 20.60 8.27
CA ASP A 210 11.94 21.87 8.47
C ASP A 210 11.82 22.70 7.19
N GLU A 211 10.83 23.59 7.15
CA GLU A 211 10.53 24.43 5.97
C GLU A 211 11.67 25.42 5.64
N SER A 212 12.64 25.63 6.55
CA SER A 212 13.86 26.37 6.24
C SER A 212 14.86 25.58 5.39
N ARG A 213 14.73 24.25 5.36
CA ARG A 213 15.64 23.32 4.69
C ARG A 213 15.04 22.65 3.45
N VAL A 214 13.72 22.38 3.44
CA VAL A 214 13.04 21.74 2.34
C VAL A 214 11.68 22.36 2.10
N SER A 215 11.28 22.50 0.84
CA SER A 215 9.97 23.00 0.48
C SER A 215 9.41 22.29 -0.75
N VAL A 216 8.07 22.29 -0.87
CA VAL A 216 7.38 21.87 -2.09
C VAL A 216 7.64 22.90 -3.16
N ILE A 217 8.09 22.46 -4.33
CA ILE A 217 8.37 23.31 -5.50
C ILE A 217 7.34 23.12 -6.62
N TRP A 218 6.63 22.00 -6.63
CA TRP A 218 5.59 21.73 -7.60
C TRP A 218 4.66 20.60 -7.14
N GLU A 219 3.38 20.72 -7.51
CA GLU A 219 2.37 19.68 -7.37
C GLU A 219 2.06 19.10 -8.74
N SER A 220 2.08 17.79 -8.86
CA SER A 220 1.73 17.13 -10.13
C SER A 220 0.24 17.28 -10.46
N PRO A 221 -0.16 17.12 -11.73
CA PRO A 221 -1.53 16.76 -12.07
C PRO A 221 -1.98 15.54 -11.30
N THR A 222 -3.29 15.40 -11.11
CA THR A 222 -3.87 14.29 -10.33
C THR A 222 -3.93 12.99 -11.11
N PHE A 223 -3.91 11.87 -10.39
CA PHE A 223 -4.01 10.51 -10.89
C PHE A 223 -4.58 9.60 -9.80
N PRO A 224 -5.16 8.42 -10.12
CA PRO A 224 -5.56 7.44 -9.11
C PRO A 224 -4.33 6.77 -8.50
N ASP A 225 -4.31 6.57 -7.16
CA ASP A 225 -3.18 5.88 -6.53
C ASP A 225 -3.64 4.73 -5.61
N TYR A 226 -3.63 4.91 -4.30
CA TYR A 226 -3.79 3.81 -3.37
C TYR A 226 -5.15 3.11 -3.44
N GLN A 227 -5.12 1.77 -3.23
CA GLN A 227 -6.33 0.96 -3.12
C GLN A 227 -6.07 -0.35 -2.36
N PHE A 228 -7.14 -0.93 -1.82
CA PHE A 228 -7.16 -2.31 -1.38
C PHE A 228 -7.45 -3.22 -2.57
N THR A 229 -6.50 -4.13 -2.87
CA THR A 229 -6.68 -5.19 -3.86
C THR A 229 -6.84 -6.53 -3.14
N ILE A 230 -7.89 -7.28 -3.49
CA ILE A 230 -8.19 -8.61 -2.95
C ILE A 230 -8.05 -9.68 -4.03
N ARG A 231 -7.62 -10.87 -3.65
CA ARG A 231 -7.54 -12.03 -4.55
C ARG A 231 -8.93 -12.49 -4.98
N GLY A 232 -9.04 -12.95 -6.23
CA GLY A 232 -10.29 -13.47 -6.78
C GLY A 232 -10.75 -14.81 -6.20
N ASP A 233 -9.83 -15.55 -5.58
CA ASP A 233 -10.07 -16.91 -5.06
C ASP A 233 -10.36 -16.98 -3.54
N VAL A 234 -10.52 -15.84 -2.85
CA VAL A 234 -10.73 -15.81 -1.40
C VAL A 234 -11.99 -16.53 -0.95
N ASP A 235 -13.05 -16.51 -1.76
CA ASP A 235 -14.30 -17.20 -1.45
C ASP A 235 -14.14 -18.74 -1.40
N LYS A 236 -13.14 -19.29 -2.10
CA LYS A 236 -12.82 -20.72 -2.01
C LYS A 236 -12.25 -21.09 -0.65
N GLN A 237 -11.52 -20.19 -0.02
CA GLN A 237 -10.85 -20.42 1.25
C GLN A 237 -11.73 -20.06 2.46
N PHE A 238 -12.51 -18.97 2.36
CA PHE A 238 -13.26 -18.38 3.47
C PHE A 238 -14.79 -18.51 3.33
N GLY A 239 -15.26 -19.17 2.26
CA GLY A 239 -16.67 -19.38 1.97
C GLY A 239 -17.30 -18.31 1.08
N PRO A 240 -18.45 -18.63 0.45
CA PRO A 240 -19.12 -17.76 -0.50
C PRO A 240 -19.42 -16.36 0.06
N GLY A 241 -19.17 -15.32 -0.73
CA GLY A 241 -19.44 -13.93 -0.38
C GLY A 241 -18.43 -13.32 0.60
N PHE A 242 -17.32 -14.01 0.90
CA PHE A 242 -16.30 -13.46 1.80
C PHE A 242 -15.67 -12.19 1.22
N LYS A 243 -15.37 -12.16 -0.08
CA LYS A 243 -14.85 -10.98 -0.77
C LYS A 243 -15.74 -9.76 -0.56
N ASP A 244 -17.05 -9.93 -0.69
CA ASP A 244 -18.01 -8.85 -0.49
C ASP A 244 -18.09 -8.41 0.97
N ARG A 245 -17.98 -9.34 1.93
CA ARG A 245 -17.89 -8.96 3.37
C ARG A 245 -16.65 -8.13 3.65
N VAL A 246 -15.48 -8.47 3.06
CA VAL A 246 -14.25 -7.68 3.19
C VAL A 246 -14.45 -6.28 2.60
N ARG A 247 -15.02 -6.19 1.39
CA ARG A 247 -15.37 -4.90 0.75
C ARG A 247 -16.26 -4.06 1.65
N GLN A 248 -17.35 -4.62 2.15
CA GLN A 248 -18.27 -3.89 3.02
C GLN A 248 -17.65 -3.48 4.35
N ALA A 249 -16.80 -4.32 4.94
CA ALA A 249 -16.06 -3.98 6.15
C ALA A 249 -15.18 -2.74 5.91
N ILE A 250 -14.45 -2.68 4.81
CA ILE A 250 -13.59 -1.53 4.50
C ILE A 250 -14.42 -0.28 4.20
N LEU A 251 -15.48 -0.39 3.41
CA LEU A 251 -16.35 0.74 3.05
C LEU A 251 -17.14 1.30 4.22
N SER A 252 -17.41 0.49 5.25
CA SER A 252 -18.12 0.91 6.48
C SER A 252 -17.18 1.39 7.58
N LEU A 253 -15.86 1.50 7.32
CA LEU A 253 -14.91 2.03 8.29
C LEU A 253 -15.16 3.52 8.50
N ASP A 254 -15.60 3.88 9.71
CA ASP A 254 -15.91 5.24 10.15
C ASP A 254 -15.13 5.67 11.41
N ASP A 255 -14.25 4.80 11.92
CA ASP A 255 -13.37 5.10 13.04
C ASP A 255 -12.36 6.18 12.65
N PRO A 256 -12.44 7.41 13.22
CA PRO A 256 -11.58 8.51 12.81
C PRO A 256 -10.11 8.28 13.19
N GLU A 257 -9.83 7.47 14.22
CA GLU A 257 -8.46 7.14 14.59
C GLU A 257 -7.83 6.26 13.52
N ILE A 258 -8.51 5.18 13.09
CA ILE A 258 -8.01 4.30 12.03
C ILE A 258 -7.87 5.07 10.71
N LEU A 259 -8.87 5.86 10.33
CA LEU A 259 -8.85 6.68 9.11
C LEU A 259 -7.67 7.67 9.10
N SER A 260 -7.37 8.27 10.26
CA SER A 260 -6.24 9.21 10.39
C SER A 260 -4.88 8.56 10.13
N TYR A 261 -4.71 7.29 10.51
CA TYR A 261 -3.49 6.53 10.21
C TYR A 261 -3.29 6.30 8.71
N PHE A 262 -4.38 6.19 7.94
CA PHE A 262 -4.33 6.13 6.48
C PHE A 262 -4.17 7.52 5.84
N ALA A 263 -4.34 8.60 6.59
CA ALA A 263 -4.50 9.96 6.07
C ALA A 263 -5.64 10.04 5.05
N ARG A 264 -6.75 9.36 5.34
CA ARG A 264 -7.95 9.33 4.51
C ARG A 264 -9.17 9.72 5.34
N SER A 265 -10.09 10.43 4.72
CA SER A 265 -11.33 10.85 5.37
C SER A 265 -12.40 9.76 5.33
N LYS A 266 -12.36 8.92 4.30
CA LYS A 266 -13.32 7.83 4.07
C LYS A 266 -12.82 6.87 3.00
N PHE A 267 -13.26 5.60 3.08
CA PHE A 267 -13.10 4.66 1.98
C PHE A 267 -14.35 4.62 1.10
N ILE A 268 -14.14 4.51 -0.21
CA ILE A 268 -15.15 4.42 -1.26
C ILE A 268 -14.86 3.24 -2.18
N PRO A 269 -15.84 2.75 -2.97
CA PRO A 269 -15.60 1.67 -3.93
C PRO A 269 -14.48 2.01 -4.92
N ALA A 270 -13.69 1.00 -5.27
CA ALA A 270 -12.72 1.05 -6.34
C ALA A 270 -13.04 0.01 -7.42
N SER A 271 -12.46 0.16 -8.60
CA SER A 271 -12.50 -0.81 -9.69
C SER A 271 -11.18 -0.87 -10.43
N ASN A 272 -10.90 -2.01 -11.08
CA ASN A 272 -9.66 -2.19 -11.85
C ASN A 272 -9.51 -1.14 -12.96
N ALA A 273 -10.61 -0.77 -13.62
CA ALA A 273 -10.63 0.18 -14.73
C ALA A 273 -10.12 1.59 -14.35
N GLN A 274 -10.25 1.99 -13.09
CA GLN A 274 -9.76 3.30 -12.64
C GLN A 274 -8.24 3.44 -12.75
N TYR A 275 -7.51 2.31 -12.75
CA TYR A 275 -6.03 2.28 -12.77
C TYR A 275 -5.44 2.05 -14.18
N ALA A 276 -6.27 1.95 -15.22
CA ALA A 276 -5.81 1.82 -16.60
C ALA A 276 -4.84 2.96 -17.01
N PRO A 277 -5.04 4.23 -16.65
CA PRO A 277 -4.08 5.29 -16.97
C PRO A 277 -2.68 5.08 -16.35
N ILE A 278 -2.61 4.43 -15.18
CA ILE A 278 -1.32 4.10 -14.55
C ILE A 278 -0.60 3.01 -15.32
N GLU A 279 -1.34 2.00 -15.77
CA GLU A 279 -0.82 0.92 -16.61
C GLU A 279 -0.29 1.45 -17.95
N GLU A 280 -1.06 2.32 -18.64
CA GLU A 280 -0.65 2.95 -19.89
C GLU A 280 0.64 3.77 -19.73
N VAL A 281 0.75 4.55 -18.66
CA VAL A 281 1.94 5.36 -18.36
C VAL A 281 3.15 4.48 -18.06
N ALA A 282 2.98 3.42 -17.27
CA ALA A 282 4.07 2.49 -16.95
C ALA A 282 4.59 1.79 -18.22
N ALA A 283 3.69 1.29 -19.07
CA ALA A 283 4.04 0.67 -20.35
C ALA A 283 4.76 1.64 -21.29
N ALA A 284 4.24 2.86 -21.45
CA ALA A 284 4.85 3.90 -22.30
C ALA A 284 6.24 4.32 -21.80
N SER A 285 6.46 4.31 -20.49
CA SER A 285 7.73 4.66 -19.85
C SER A 285 8.70 3.49 -19.73
N LYS A 286 8.30 2.27 -20.12
CA LYS A 286 9.05 1.02 -19.96
C LYS A 286 9.49 0.79 -18.51
N ILE A 287 8.56 1.06 -17.58
CA ILE A 287 8.75 0.80 -16.16
C ILE A 287 8.10 -0.55 -15.86
N ASP A 288 8.92 -1.52 -15.46
CA ASP A 288 8.50 -2.88 -15.09
C ASP A 288 8.19 -3.01 -13.59
#